data_95e956831bc95c2cac99cc1b1fc18916
#
_entry.id   95e956831bc95c2cac99cc1b1fc18916
#
_cell.length_a   1.000
_cell.length_b   1.000
_cell.length_c   1.000
_cell.angle_alpha   90.00
_cell.angle_beta   90.00
_cell.angle_gamma   90.00
#
_symmetry.space_group_name_H-M   'P 1'
#
loop_
_entity.id
_entity.type
_entity.pdbx_description
1 polymer ?
#
loop_
_entity_poly.entity_id
_entity_poly.type
_entity_poly.pdbx_seq_one_letter_code
_entity_poly.pdbx_strand_id
1 'polypeptide(L)'
;IFEMDADFSHNPDDLMRLYAACAENGADVAVGSRYLTGVNVVNWPMSRVIMSYGASKYVRLVTGMPVHDTTAGFVCYRAAVLRHMHLDRVRFKGYAFQIEMKFTAYKHGFRIQEVPIVFVNRVLGTSKMSSGIFSEAMFGVIKLKLYSLTHSYEPAPQRNDNR
;
A
#
# COMPACT_ATOMS: atom_id res chain seq x y z
N ILE A 1 10.06 9.31 -3.34
CA ILE A 1 8.78 9.85 -3.81
C ILE A 1 7.71 9.42 -2.83
N PHE A 2 6.90 10.36 -2.38
CA PHE A 2 5.82 10.10 -1.45
C PHE A 2 4.46 10.16 -2.15
N GLU A 3 3.57 9.31 -1.70
CA GLU A 3 2.13 9.38 -1.92
C GLU A 3 1.46 9.56 -0.55
N MET A 4 0.57 10.54 -0.42
CA MET A 4 -0.08 10.91 0.84
C MET A 4 -1.38 11.64 0.55
N ASP A 5 -2.43 11.37 1.33
CA ASP A 5 -3.69 12.13 1.26
C ASP A 5 -3.49 13.54 1.84
N ALA A 6 -4.08 14.55 1.16
CA ALA A 6 -3.97 15.97 1.55
C ALA A 6 -5.14 16.43 2.46
N ASP A 7 -5.73 15.53 3.23
CA ASP A 7 -6.92 15.77 4.09
C ASP A 7 -6.61 15.75 5.59
N PHE A 8 -5.33 15.84 5.96
CA PHE A 8 -4.81 15.80 7.34
C PHE A 8 -5.11 14.51 8.10
N SER A 9 -5.49 13.43 7.43
CA SER A 9 -5.66 12.12 8.07
C SER A 9 -4.34 11.43 8.40
N HIS A 10 -3.27 11.79 7.71
CA HIS A 10 -1.91 11.34 7.97
C HIS A 10 -1.09 12.44 8.68
N ASN A 11 -0.32 12.04 9.70
CA ASN A 11 0.60 12.97 10.35
C ASN A 11 1.83 13.23 9.46
N PRO A 12 2.13 14.50 9.09
CA PRO A 12 3.32 14.84 8.30
C PRO A 12 4.65 14.43 8.96
N ASP A 13 4.71 14.35 10.29
CA ASP A 13 5.91 13.93 11.00
C ASP A 13 6.32 12.48 10.67
N ASP A 14 5.37 11.65 10.25
CA ASP A 14 5.64 10.29 9.81
C ASP A 14 6.40 10.23 8.45
N LEU A 15 6.45 11.33 7.67
CA LEU A 15 7.24 11.40 6.43
C LEU A 15 8.70 11.04 6.67
N MET A 16 9.29 11.56 7.76
CA MET A 16 10.69 11.30 8.08
C MET A 16 10.93 9.82 8.44
N ARG A 17 9.96 9.19 9.11
CA ARG A 17 10.05 7.77 9.47
C ARG A 17 9.97 6.86 8.24
N LEU A 18 9.07 7.17 7.30
CA LEU A 18 8.96 6.43 6.03
C LEU A 18 10.21 6.68 5.16
N TYR A 19 10.73 7.91 5.16
CA TYR A 19 11.97 8.24 4.44
C TYR A 19 13.15 7.43 4.99
N ALA A 20 13.35 7.41 6.30
CA ALA A 20 14.41 6.66 6.95
C ALA A 20 14.31 5.15 6.66
N ALA A 21 13.11 4.58 6.61
CA ALA A 21 12.91 3.19 6.22
C ALA A 21 13.48 2.88 4.83
N CYS A 22 13.30 3.81 3.87
CA CYS A 22 13.86 3.68 2.52
C CYS A 22 15.34 4.07 2.45
N ALA A 23 15.74 5.18 3.07
CA ALA A 23 17.09 5.73 2.91
C ALA A 23 18.14 4.96 3.72
N GLU A 24 17.80 4.56 4.95
CA GLU A 24 18.74 4.04 5.94
C GLU A 24 18.53 2.54 6.22
N ASN A 25 17.27 2.07 6.22
CA ASN A 25 16.94 0.71 6.63
C ASN A 25 16.75 -0.27 5.46
N GLY A 26 17.12 0.14 4.26
CA GLY A 26 17.18 -0.74 3.11
C GLY A 26 15.84 -1.10 2.46
N ALA A 27 14.71 -0.50 2.84
CA ALA A 27 13.45 -0.70 2.14
C ALA A 27 13.49 -0.04 0.74
N ASP A 28 12.82 -0.65 -0.21
CA ASP A 28 12.57 -0.04 -1.52
C ASP A 28 11.23 0.69 -1.53
N VAL A 29 10.29 0.18 -0.73
CA VAL A 29 8.96 0.77 -0.50
C VAL A 29 8.69 0.78 1.00
N ALA A 30 8.35 1.94 1.57
CA ALA A 30 7.89 2.06 2.96
C ALA A 30 6.40 2.41 2.98
N VAL A 31 5.62 1.62 3.71
CA VAL A 31 4.16 1.75 3.82
C VAL A 31 3.79 2.22 5.22
N GLY A 32 3.11 3.35 5.33
CA GLY A 32 2.49 3.80 6.58
C GLY A 32 1.30 2.90 6.93
N SER A 33 1.50 2.01 7.89
CA SER A 33 0.56 0.92 8.20
C SER A 33 -0.26 1.23 9.45
N ARG A 34 -1.58 1.15 9.32
CA ARG A 34 -2.55 1.25 10.43
C ARG A 34 -2.66 -0.07 11.20
N TYR A 35 -2.14 -1.17 10.64
CA TYR A 35 -2.43 -2.53 11.11
C TYR A 35 -1.21 -3.35 11.52
N LEU A 36 0.00 -2.79 11.46
CA LEU A 36 1.23 -3.51 11.80
C LEU A 36 1.30 -3.85 13.30
N THR A 37 0.98 -2.88 14.16
CA THR A 37 1.07 -3.01 15.63
C THR A 37 -0.30 -3.04 16.31
N GLY A 38 -1.32 -3.49 15.62
CA GLY A 38 -2.72 -3.45 16.06
C GLY A 38 -3.57 -2.58 15.14
N VAL A 39 -4.66 -2.02 15.64
CA VAL A 39 -5.56 -1.14 14.89
C VAL A 39 -5.34 0.30 15.33
N ASN A 40 -4.59 1.07 14.54
CA ASN A 40 -4.17 2.43 14.87
C ASN A 40 -4.99 3.45 14.06
N VAL A 41 -6.28 3.55 14.35
CA VAL A 41 -7.19 4.52 13.74
C VAL A 41 -7.96 5.29 14.80
N VAL A 42 -8.19 6.58 14.57
CA VAL A 42 -8.88 7.47 15.49
C VAL A 42 -10.18 7.97 14.85
N ASN A 43 -11.27 7.97 15.59
CA ASN A 43 -12.59 8.45 15.18
C ASN A 43 -13.19 7.72 13.96
N TRP A 44 -12.89 6.43 13.77
CA TRP A 44 -13.55 5.61 12.78
C TRP A 44 -14.75 4.86 13.38
N PRO A 45 -15.89 4.76 12.69
CA PRO A 45 -16.94 3.83 13.06
C PRO A 45 -16.41 2.38 13.03
N MET A 46 -16.84 1.56 13.98
CA MET A 46 -16.38 0.16 14.09
C MET A 46 -16.62 -0.63 12.79
N SER A 47 -17.73 -0.39 12.10
CA SER A 47 -18.02 -1.01 10.80
C SER A 47 -16.94 -0.73 9.74
N ARG A 48 -16.42 0.50 9.71
CA ARG A 48 -15.33 0.89 8.80
C ARG A 48 -14.01 0.21 9.19
N VAL A 49 -13.73 0.10 10.50
CA VAL A 49 -12.53 -0.61 11.00
C VAL A 49 -12.57 -2.06 10.54
N ILE A 50 -13.68 -2.77 10.82
CA ILE A 50 -13.86 -4.19 10.47
C ILE A 50 -13.71 -4.38 8.96
N MET A 51 -14.35 -3.54 8.16
CA MET A 51 -14.33 -3.63 6.70
C MET A 51 -12.92 -3.41 6.14
N SER A 52 -12.22 -2.37 6.59
CA SER A 52 -10.86 -2.03 6.12
C SER A 52 -9.82 -3.08 6.55
N TYR A 53 -9.88 -3.53 7.80
CA TYR A 53 -9.00 -4.59 8.30
C TYR A 53 -9.26 -5.92 7.61
N GLY A 54 -10.55 -6.30 7.44
CA GLY A 54 -10.96 -7.50 6.72
C GLY A 54 -10.51 -7.48 5.25
N ALA A 55 -10.63 -6.33 4.57
CA ALA A 55 -10.13 -6.14 3.22
C ALA A 55 -8.62 -6.39 3.12
N SER A 56 -7.84 -5.82 4.05
CA SER A 56 -6.39 -6.03 4.07
C SER A 56 -6.03 -7.51 4.32
N LYS A 57 -6.74 -8.17 5.22
CA LYS A 57 -6.57 -9.62 5.44
C LYS A 57 -6.89 -10.46 4.20
N TYR A 58 -7.99 -10.17 3.53
CA TYR A 58 -8.37 -10.82 2.28
C TYR A 58 -7.31 -10.65 1.19
N VAL A 59 -6.84 -9.41 0.98
CA VAL A 59 -5.80 -9.13 -0.02
C VAL A 59 -4.53 -9.92 0.27
N ARG A 60 -4.09 -9.96 1.53
CA ARG A 60 -2.93 -10.79 1.94
C ARG A 60 -3.13 -12.26 1.61
N LEU A 61 -4.29 -12.81 1.95
CA LEU A 61 -4.59 -14.22 1.70
C LEU A 61 -4.58 -14.54 0.20
N VAL A 62 -5.20 -13.72 -0.63
CA VAL A 62 -5.30 -13.94 -2.07
C VAL A 62 -3.96 -13.73 -2.77
N THR A 63 -3.25 -12.65 -2.45
CA THR A 63 -2.01 -12.27 -3.14
C THR A 63 -0.77 -12.97 -2.61
N GLY A 64 -0.76 -13.33 -1.33
CA GLY A 64 0.43 -13.80 -0.61
C GLY A 64 1.42 -12.68 -0.26
N MET A 65 1.05 -11.42 -0.43
CA MET A 65 1.91 -10.27 -0.14
C MET A 65 2.05 -10.07 1.38
N PRO A 66 3.28 -9.95 1.93
CA PRO A 66 3.51 -9.86 3.38
C PRO A 66 3.31 -8.43 3.92
N VAL A 67 2.23 -7.74 3.52
CA VAL A 67 1.89 -6.38 3.95
C VAL A 67 0.59 -6.41 4.74
N HIS A 68 0.58 -5.85 5.96
CA HIS A 68 -0.59 -5.86 6.84
C HIS A 68 -1.65 -4.85 6.40
N ASP A 69 -1.22 -3.67 5.95
CA ASP A 69 -2.10 -2.63 5.44
C ASP A 69 -1.98 -2.48 3.92
N THR A 70 -2.64 -3.38 3.21
CA THR A 70 -2.57 -3.43 1.75
C THR A 70 -3.26 -2.25 1.07
N THR A 71 -4.19 -1.60 1.75
CA THR A 71 -4.98 -0.47 1.24
C THR A 71 -4.44 0.91 1.66
N ALA A 72 -3.32 0.95 2.38
CA ALA A 72 -2.71 2.21 2.81
C ALA A 72 -2.33 3.09 1.60
N GLY A 73 -2.66 4.38 1.68
CA GLY A 73 -2.30 5.41 0.68
C GLY A 73 -1.13 6.28 1.11
N PHE A 74 -0.55 6.06 2.28
CA PHE A 74 0.66 6.76 2.72
C PHE A 74 1.87 5.88 2.47
N VAL A 75 2.57 6.16 1.38
CA VAL A 75 3.66 5.30 0.90
C VAL A 75 4.85 6.13 0.45
N CYS A 76 6.05 5.68 0.79
CA CYS A 76 7.30 6.20 0.25
C CYS A 76 7.92 5.16 -0.69
N TYR A 77 8.18 5.54 -1.93
CA TYR A 77 8.86 4.75 -2.93
C TYR A 77 10.25 5.28 -3.20
N ARG A 78 11.24 4.42 -3.31
CA ARG A 78 12.47 4.78 -4.01
C ARG A 78 12.16 5.08 -5.48
N ALA A 79 12.78 6.10 -6.04
CA ALA A 79 12.56 6.47 -7.44
C ALA A 79 12.89 5.32 -8.41
N ALA A 80 13.87 4.47 -8.05
CA ALA A 80 14.23 3.29 -8.82
C ALA A 80 13.07 2.30 -8.96
N VAL A 81 12.25 2.12 -7.92
CA VAL A 81 11.06 1.24 -7.94
C VAL A 81 10.09 1.71 -9.01
N LEU A 82 9.72 3.00 -8.97
CA LEU A 82 8.75 3.56 -9.91
C LEU A 82 9.25 3.58 -11.35
N ARG A 83 10.57 3.74 -11.56
CA ARG A 83 11.18 3.64 -12.89
C ARG A 83 11.22 2.21 -13.43
N HIS A 84 11.39 1.22 -12.55
CA HIS A 84 11.41 -0.19 -12.93
C HIS A 84 10.00 -0.74 -13.17
N MET A 85 9.02 -0.30 -12.37
CA MET A 85 7.63 -0.66 -12.57
C MET A 85 7.07 0.08 -13.79
N HIS A 86 6.47 -0.65 -14.73
CA HIS A 86 5.78 -0.07 -15.87
C HIS A 86 4.46 0.56 -15.43
N LEU A 87 4.50 1.84 -15.00
CA LEU A 87 3.33 2.54 -14.46
C LEU A 87 2.18 2.69 -15.47
N ASP A 88 2.50 2.68 -16.77
CA ASP A 88 1.55 2.63 -17.88
C ASP A 88 0.71 1.35 -17.91
N ARG A 89 1.16 0.29 -17.25
CA ARG A 89 0.43 -0.99 -17.12
C ARG A 89 -0.46 -1.07 -15.89
N VAL A 90 -0.40 -0.10 -14.99
CA VAL A 90 -1.28 -0.02 -13.81
C VAL A 90 -2.71 0.26 -14.27
N ARG A 91 -3.65 -0.59 -13.86
CA ARG A 91 -5.02 -0.62 -14.43
C ARG A 91 -6.07 -0.12 -13.46
N PHE A 92 -5.84 -0.30 -12.17
CA PHE A 92 -6.83 0.01 -11.15
C PHE A 92 -6.76 1.47 -10.68
N LYS A 93 -7.85 1.94 -10.09
CA LYS A 93 -7.99 3.27 -9.49
C LYS A 93 -8.37 3.15 -8.01
N GLY A 94 -8.21 4.24 -7.25
CA GLY A 94 -8.60 4.29 -5.84
C GLY A 94 -7.91 3.24 -4.97
N TYR A 95 -8.66 2.50 -4.16
CA TYR A 95 -8.09 1.50 -3.25
C TYR A 95 -7.41 0.33 -3.97
N ALA A 96 -7.96 -0.09 -5.09
CA ALA A 96 -7.37 -1.17 -5.89
C ALA A 96 -6.03 -0.74 -6.50
N PHE A 97 -5.83 0.53 -6.82
CA PHE A 97 -4.55 1.10 -7.23
C PHE A 97 -3.48 0.90 -6.14
N GLN A 98 -3.82 1.19 -4.88
CA GLN A 98 -2.90 1.02 -3.76
C GLN A 98 -2.45 -0.44 -3.59
N ILE A 99 -3.37 -1.37 -3.82
CA ILE A 99 -3.07 -2.81 -3.77
C ILE A 99 -2.18 -3.21 -4.95
N GLU A 100 -2.53 -2.78 -6.17
CA GLU A 100 -1.79 -3.10 -7.39
C GLU A 100 -0.34 -2.60 -7.33
N MET A 101 -0.11 -1.37 -6.89
CA MET A 101 1.23 -0.79 -6.76
C MET A 101 2.12 -1.60 -5.82
N LYS A 102 1.61 -1.93 -4.62
CA LYS A 102 2.37 -2.74 -3.65
C LYS A 102 2.59 -4.16 -4.14
N PHE A 103 1.56 -4.77 -4.74
CA PHE A 103 1.66 -6.12 -5.27
C PHE A 103 2.65 -6.20 -6.43
N THR A 104 2.64 -5.23 -7.34
CA THR A 104 3.60 -5.15 -8.44
C THR A 104 5.03 -5.00 -7.91
N ALA A 105 5.27 -4.10 -6.96
CA ALA A 105 6.57 -3.97 -6.31
C ALA A 105 7.02 -5.29 -5.65
N TYR A 106 6.12 -5.96 -4.93
CA TYR A 106 6.38 -7.27 -4.32
C TYR A 106 6.73 -8.34 -5.36
N LYS A 107 6.01 -8.40 -6.49
CA LYS A 107 6.27 -9.38 -7.56
C LYS A 107 7.60 -9.15 -8.28
N HIS A 108 8.05 -7.92 -8.39
CA HIS A 108 9.40 -7.59 -8.87
C HIS A 108 10.50 -7.89 -7.85
N GLY A 109 10.16 -8.32 -6.62
CA GLY A 109 11.13 -8.65 -5.56
C GLY A 109 11.65 -7.44 -4.78
N PHE A 110 11.01 -6.27 -4.88
CA PHE A 110 11.37 -5.12 -4.07
C PHE A 110 11.01 -5.35 -2.60
N ARG A 111 11.89 -4.85 -1.72
CA ARG A 111 11.71 -4.95 -0.27
C ARG A 111 10.69 -3.92 0.22
N ILE A 112 9.53 -4.41 0.67
CA ILE A 112 8.49 -3.57 1.28
C ILE A 112 8.63 -3.64 2.80
N GLN A 113 8.67 -2.50 3.45
CA GLN A 113 8.67 -2.35 4.91
C GLN A 113 7.46 -1.55 5.35
N GLU A 114 6.78 -2.02 6.41
CA GLU A 114 5.72 -1.25 7.03
C GLU A 114 6.26 -0.43 8.20
N VAL A 115 5.77 0.79 8.32
CA VAL A 115 6.03 1.73 9.43
C VAL A 115 4.70 1.98 10.12
N PRO A 116 4.55 1.70 11.42
CA PRO A 116 3.28 1.91 12.10
C PRO A 116 2.97 3.41 12.18
N ILE A 117 1.76 3.77 11.76
CA ILE A 117 1.24 5.14 11.82
C ILE A 117 -0.11 5.16 12.53
N VAL A 118 -0.52 6.33 13.02
CA VAL A 118 -1.87 6.59 13.49
C VAL A 118 -2.63 7.35 12.40
N PHE A 119 -3.77 6.80 11.98
CA PHE A 119 -4.65 7.45 11.01
C PHE A 119 -5.81 8.14 11.74
N VAL A 120 -5.96 9.44 11.55
CA VAL A 120 -7.04 10.22 12.14
C VAL A 120 -8.14 10.44 11.10
N ASN A 121 -9.40 10.20 11.46
CA ASN A 121 -10.49 10.46 10.54
C ASN A 121 -10.53 11.96 10.18
N ARG A 122 -10.65 12.26 8.90
CA ARG A 122 -10.77 13.64 8.43
C ARG A 122 -11.95 14.34 9.07
N VAL A 123 -11.79 15.62 9.38
CA VAL A 123 -12.82 16.46 9.99
C VAL A 123 -13.82 16.96 8.95
N LEU A 124 -13.37 17.19 7.71
CA LEU A 124 -14.17 17.73 6.61
C LEU A 124 -14.28 16.71 5.46
N GLY A 125 -15.45 16.69 4.84
CA GLY A 125 -15.74 15.85 3.67
C GLY A 125 -16.34 14.48 4.00
N THR A 126 -16.97 13.87 3.00
CA THR A 126 -17.58 12.54 3.08
C THR A 126 -16.68 11.48 2.46
N SER A 127 -16.73 10.27 3.00
CA SER A 127 -16.03 9.14 2.40
C SER A 127 -16.69 8.75 1.07
N LYS A 128 -15.88 8.66 0.00
CA LYS A 128 -16.35 8.24 -1.33
C LYS A 128 -16.48 6.72 -1.47
N MET A 129 -16.38 5.96 -0.37
CA MET A 129 -16.51 4.52 -0.40
C MET A 129 -17.97 4.12 -0.59
N SER A 130 -18.33 3.69 -1.80
CA SER A 130 -19.57 2.98 -2.07
C SER A 130 -19.34 1.45 -2.04
N SER A 131 -20.40 0.67 -1.78
CA SER A 131 -20.33 -0.79 -1.82
C SER A 131 -19.88 -1.32 -3.19
N GLY A 132 -20.20 -0.61 -4.27
CA GLY A 132 -19.75 -0.94 -5.63
C GLY A 132 -18.23 -0.85 -5.79
N ILE A 133 -17.61 0.22 -5.29
CA ILE A 133 -16.15 0.40 -5.34
C ILE A 133 -15.43 -0.70 -4.53
N PHE A 134 -16.01 -1.10 -3.41
CA PHE A 134 -15.47 -2.17 -2.59
C PHE A 134 -15.52 -3.52 -3.31
N SER A 135 -16.67 -3.90 -3.89
CA SER A 135 -16.82 -5.17 -4.61
C SER A 135 -15.92 -5.22 -5.86
N GLU A 136 -15.82 -4.12 -6.60
CA GLU A 136 -14.91 -4.01 -7.76
C GLU A 136 -13.45 -4.22 -7.34
N ALA A 137 -13.02 -3.63 -6.23
CA ALA A 137 -11.67 -3.82 -5.70
C ALA A 137 -11.42 -5.29 -5.31
N MET A 138 -12.40 -5.97 -4.68
CA MET A 138 -12.30 -7.37 -4.27
C MET A 138 -12.13 -8.31 -5.48
N PHE A 139 -12.93 -8.14 -6.54
CA PHE A 139 -12.78 -8.89 -7.80
C PHE A 139 -11.48 -8.52 -8.52
N GLY A 140 -11.07 -7.24 -8.46
CA GLY A 140 -9.82 -6.76 -9.01
C GLY A 140 -8.60 -7.49 -8.44
N VAL A 141 -8.59 -7.78 -7.13
CA VAL A 141 -7.51 -8.52 -6.47
C VAL A 141 -7.38 -9.96 -7.00
N ILE A 142 -8.50 -10.64 -7.24
CA ILE A 142 -8.48 -11.99 -7.85
C ILE A 142 -7.90 -11.92 -9.27
N LYS A 143 -8.36 -10.95 -10.09
CA LYS A 143 -7.81 -10.74 -11.44
C LYS A 143 -6.32 -10.43 -11.42
N LEU A 144 -5.87 -9.60 -10.49
CA LEU A 144 -4.47 -9.27 -10.30
C LEU A 144 -3.64 -10.51 -9.96
N LYS A 145 -4.14 -11.37 -9.06
CA LYS A 145 -3.49 -12.64 -8.72
C LYS A 145 -3.41 -13.56 -9.92
N LEU A 146 -4.50 -13.78 -10.65
CA LEU A 146 -4.53 -14.64 -11.83
C LEU A 146 -3.58 -14.12 -12.92
N TYR A 147 -3.59 -12.82 -13.17
CA TYR A 147 -2.65 -12.20 -14.10
C TYR A 147 -1.20 -12.47 -13.72
N SER A 148 -0.88 -12.42 -12.43
CA SER A 148 0.47 -12.69 -11.93
C SER A 148 0.94 -14.15 -12.07
N LEU A 149 0.05 -15.09 -12.35
CA LEU A 149 0.39 -16.49 -12.61
C LEU A 149 0.76 -16.74 -14.09
N THR A 150 0.29 -15.87 -14.97
CA THR A 150 0.47 -16.01 -16.44
C THR A 150 1.48 -15.03 -17.02
N HIS A 151 1.90 -14.04 -16.25
CA HIS A 151 2.84 -13.00 -16.69
C HIS A 151 4.06 -12.96 -15.78
N SER A 152 5.23 -12.89 -16.39
CA SER A 152 6.49 -12.74 -15.66
C SER A 152 6.70 -11.29 -15.23
N TYR A 153 7.26 -11.11 -14.04
CA TYR A 153 7.75 -9.85 -13.54
C TYR A 153 9.28 -9.86 -13.60
N GLU A 154 9.85 -8.85 -14.21
CA GLU A 154 11.31 -8.73 -14.24
C GLU A 154 11.86 -8.58 -12.82
N PRO A 155 12.95 -9.26 -12.47
CA PRO A 155 13.56 -9.11 -11.16
C PRO A 155 14.00 -7.66 -10.91
N ALA A 156 13.84 -7.20 -9.67
CA ALA A 156 14.37 -5.91 -9.26
C ALA A 156 15.90 -5.88 -9.47
N PRO A 157 16.46 -4.74 -9.90
CA PRO A 157 17.90 -4.58 -10.01
C PRO A 157 18.58 -4.88 -8.67
N GLN A 158 19.65 -5.68 -8.70
CA GLN A 158 20.43 -5.96 -7.50
C GLN A 158 20.98 -4.65 -6.94
N ARG A 159 20.77 -4.46 -5.66
CA ARG A 159 21.27 -3.31 -4.93
C ARG A 159 22.76 -3.54 -4.66
N ASN A 160 23.61 -2.71 -5.24
CA ASN A 160 25.00 -2.63 -4.81
C ASN A 160 24.99 -1.88 -3.46
N ASP A 161 25.00 -2.61 -2.37
CA ASP A 161 25.07 -2.05 -0.99
C ASP A 161 26.47 -1.47 -0.65
N ASN A 162 27.29 -1.21 -1.66
CA ASN A 162 28.61 -0.56 -1.50
C ASN A 162 28.44 0.97 -1.56
N ARG A 163 27.80 1.57 -0.53
CA ARG A 163 27.99 2.98 -0.18
C ARG A 163 27.78 3.20 1.31
#